data_0ab5f970694ec26b0ac8ed4940a9422d
#
_entry.id   0ab5f970694ec26b0ac8ed4940a9422d
#
_cell.length_a   1.000
_cell.length_b   1.000
_cell.length_c   1.000
_cell.angle_alpha   90.00
_cell.angle_beta   90.00
_cell.angle_gamma   90.00
#
_symmetry.space_group_name_H-M   'P 1'
#
loop_
_entity.id
_entity.type
_entity.pdbx_description
1 polymer ?
#
loop_
_entity_poly.entity_id
_entity_poly.type
_entity_poly.pdbx_seq_one_letter_code
_entity_poly.pdbx_strand_id
1 'polypeptide(L)'
;KARGVIAASAGNHAQGVALAAKRLGIKATIVMPKHTPLIKVNATKQYGAEVVLSGEIYDEAYQKAMELQQEYGYVFVHPFDDEDVIEGQGIIALEVLEELPDADVLLVPVGGGGIVSGIAAAAKLKNPSIKVIGVEPEGAASALAALKAGKPVPLDEVATIADGTAVRLIGDTTLDYIKQYVDEIVTVSDYELMEAFLLLVEKHKLVAENSGILPLAGLKKLDCKCKKAVAIVSGGNIDVLTISSMINKGLVLRGRIFTFSVNLPDKPGQLVAVSQMLADADAHVIKL
;
A
#
# COMPACT_ATOMS: atom_id res chain seq x y z
N LYS A 1 18.01 -10.40 27.47
CA LYS A 1 16.72 -10.49 26.74
C LYS A 1 16.21 -9.06 26.58
N ALA A 2 15.85 -8.69 25.37
CA ALA A 2 15.25 -7.39 25.11
C ALA A 2 14.03 -7.16 26.02
N ARG A 3 13.89 -5.95 26.54
CA ARG A 3 12.77 -5.58 27.42
C ARG A 3 11.43 -5.54 26.67
N GLY A 4 11.44 -5.74 25.39
CA GLY A 4 10.33 -5.71 24.45
C GLY A 4 10.70 -4.98 23.16
N VAL A 5 9.75 -4.93 22.24
CA VAL A 5 9.90 -4.20 20.96
C VAL A 5 8.89 -3.05 20.90
N ILE A 6 9.24 -2.00 20.16
CA ILE A 6 8.37 -0.85 19.92
C ILE A 6 8.41 -0.46 18.44
N ALA A 7 7.28 -0.04 17.90
CA ALA A 7 7.17 0.50 16.56
C ALA A 7 6.20 1.68 16.50
N ALA A 8 6.42 2.59 15.57
CA ALA A 8 5.47 3.64 15.19
C ALA A 8 4.84 3.26 13.85
N SER A 9 3.58 2.86 13.86
CA SER A 9 2.84 2.49 12.64
C SER A 9 1.37 2.28 12.96
N ALA A 10 0.49 2.62 12.02
CA ALA A 10 -0.95 2.35 12.09
C ALA A 10 -1.43 1.33 11.04
N GLY A 11 -0.51 0.67 10.34
CA GLY A 11 -0.81 -0.23 9.22
C GLY A 11 -0.29 -1.65 9.38
N ASN A 12 0.14 -2.25 8.27
CA ASN A 12 0.63 -3.63 8.20
C ASN A 12 1.82 -3.89 9.11
N HIS A 13 2.77 -2.95 9.17
CA HIS A 13 3.94 -3.08 10.04
C HIS A 13 3.56 -3.20 11.52
N ALA A 14 2.61 -2.39 12.00
CA ALA A 14 2.09 -2.48 13.37
C ALA A 14 1.58 -3.88 13.71
N GLN A 15 0.78 -4.45 12.81
CA GLN A 15 0.20 -5.78 12.98
C GLN A 15 1.26 -6.88 12.85
N GLY A 16 2.20 -6.73 11.91
CA GLY A 16 3.31 -7.65 11.73
C GLY A 16 4.19 -7.75 12.98
N VAL A 17 4.62 -6.61 13.54
CA VAL A 17 5.39 -6.54 14.78
C VAL A 17 4.61 -7.14 15.95
N ALA A 18 3.32 -6.80 16.09
CA ALA A 18 2.47 -7.33 17.15
C ALA A 18 2.34 -8.86 17.07
N LEU A 19 2.08 -9.41 15.88
CA LEU A 19 1.96 -10.84 15.65
C LEU A 19 3.27 -11.59 15.90
N ALA A 20 4.38 -11.07 15.38
CA ALA A 20 5.70 -11.65 15.56
C ALA A 20 6.08 -11.69 17.05
N ALA A 21 5.90 -10.57 17.76
CA ALA A 21 6.15 -10.48 19.18
C ALA A 21 5.30 -11.46 19.99
N LYS A 22 4.00 -11.60 19.65
CA LYS A 22 3.11 -12.58 20.29
C LYS A 22 3.63 -14.01 20.11
N ARG A 23 4.04 -14.38 18.88
CA ARG A 23 4.57 -15.72 18.59
C ARG A 23 5.87 -16.01 19.33
N LEU A 24 6.70 -15.00 19.55
CA LEU A 24 7.98 -15.11 20.25
C LEU A 24 7.87 -14.93 21.76
N GLY A 25 6.68 -14.62 22.30
CA GLY A 25 6.46 -14.32 23.72
C GLY A 25 7.18 -13.06 24.18
N ILE A 26 7.29 -12.05 23.30
CA ILE A 26 7.94 -10.76 23.54
C ILE A 26 6.86 -9.69 23.72
N LYS A 27 7.05 -8.75 24.65
CA LYS A 27 6.18 -7.57 24.77
C LYS A 27 6.32 -6.69 23.54
N ALA A 28 5.20 -6.26 22.93
CA ALA A 28 5.17 -5.27 21.86
C ALA A 28 4.37 -4.05 22.29
N THR A 29 4.93 -2.86 22.00
CA THR A 29 4.26 -1.57 22.15
C THR A 29 4.19 -0.91 20.79
N ILE A 30 2.99 -0.51 20.36
CA ILE A 30 2.79 0.14 19.06
C ILE A 30 2.25 1.55 19.30
N VAL A 31 2.92 2.54 18.78
CA VAL A 31 2.50 3.94 18.87
C VAL A 31 1.82 4.35 17.57
N MET A 32 0.63 4.93 17.69
CA MET A 32 -0.20 5.38 16.57
C MET A 32 -0.69 6.81 16.81
N PRO A 33 -0.95 7.59 15.75
CA PRO A 33 -1.66 8.87 15.86
C PRO A 33 -3.02 8.71 16.53
N LYS A 34 -3.48 9.74 17.25
CA LYS A 34 -4.78 9.73 17.97
C LYS A 34 -5.98 9.47 17.08
N HIS A 35 -5.93 9.97 15.83
CA HIS A 35 -7.02 9.82 14.85
C HIS A 35 -6.95 8.50 14.05
N THR A 36 -6.09 7.56 14.45
CA THR A 36 -6.05 6.24 13.81
C THR A 36 -7.41 5.55 13.90
N PRO A 37 -7.97 5.06 12.79
CA PRO A 37 -9.26 4.36 12.78
C PRO A 37 -9.28 3.20 13.79
N LEU A 38 -10.37 3.08 14.56
CA LEU A 38 -10.53 2.07 15.61
C LEU A 38 -10.35 0.63 15.10
N ILE A 39 -10.69 0.38 13.84
CA ILE A 39 -10.49 -0.93 13.23
C ILE A 39 -9.00 -1.32 13.20
N LYS A 40 -8.10 -0.39 12.85
CA LYS A 40 -6.64 -0.61 12.83
C LYS A 40 -6.08 -0.77 14.27
N VAL A 41 -6.55 0.05 15.21
CA VAL A 41 -6.19 -0.05 16.63
C VAL A 41 -6.59 -1.42 17.19
N ASN A 42 -7.83 -1.83 16.98
CA ASN A 42 -8.36 -3.08 17.49
C ASN A 42 -7.67 -4.30 16.85
N ALA A 43 -7.41 -4.28 15.54
CA ALA A 43 -6.67 -5.33 14.87
C ALA A 43 -5.28 -5.54 15.50
N THR A 44 -4.56 -4.45 15.78
CA THR A 44 -3.23 -4.53 16.43
C THR A 44 -3.34 -5.07 17.86
N LYS A 45 -4.34 -4.62 18.65
CA LYS A 45 -4.57 -5.12 20.02
C LYS A 45 -4.93 -6.61 20.04
N GLN A 46 -5.65 -7.14 19.05
CA GLN A 46 -5.98 -8.56 18.96
C GLN A 46 -4.74 -9.46 18.84
N TYR A 47 -3.66 -8.94 18.29
CA TYR A 47 -2.35 -9.62 18.29
C TYR A 47 -1.62 -9.52 19.63
N GLY A 48 -2.19 -8.85 20.65
CA GLY A 48 -1.63 -8.79 22.01
C GLY A 48 -0.64 -7.65 22.25
N ALA A 49 -0.50 -6.70 21.31
CA ALA A 49 0.31 -5.53 21.52
C ALA A 49 -0.38 -4.48 22.39
N GLU A 50 0.41 -3.76 23.17
CA GLU A 50 -0.01 -2.51 23.82
C GLU A 50 -0.05 -1.41 22.77
N VAL A 51 -1.18 -0.70 22.64
CA VAL A 51 -1.32 0.40 21.69
C VAL A 51 -1.36 1.71 22.45
N VAL A 52 -0.42 2.59 22.15
CA VAL A 52 -0.31 3.97 22.66
C VAL A 52 -0.77 4.93 21.56
N LEU A 53 -1.82 5.70 21.84
CA LEU A 53 -2.30 6.75 20.93
C LEU A 53 -1.64 8.08 21.33
N SER A 54 -0.81 8.66 20.45
CA SER A 54 -0.07 9.90 20.72
C SER A 54 0.15 10.71 19.46
N GLY A 55 0.02 12.03 19.59
CA GLY A 55 0.17 12.95 18.49
C GLY A 55 -1.00 12.94 17.50
N GLU A 56 -0.98 13.88 16.58
CA GLU A 56 -2.01 14.02 15.53
C GLU A 56 -1.53 13.41 14.20
N ILE A 57 -0.20 13.44 13.97
CA ILE A 57 0.46 12.94 12.75
C ILE A 57 1.46 11.84 13.07
N TYR A 58 1.95 11.17 12.03
CA TYR A 58 2.92 10.08 12.15
C TYR A 58 4.21 10.51 12.88
N ASP A 59 4.75 11.69 12.55
CA ASP A 59 6.02 12.16 13.13
C ASP A 59 5.94 12.34 14.65
N GLU A 60 4.81 12.80 15.16
CA GLU A 60 4.58 12.94 16.60
C GLU A 60 4.44 11.58 17.29
N ALA A 61 3.78 10.63 16.63
CA ALA A 61 3.71 9.25 17.12
C ALA A 61 5.09 8.59 17.12
N TYR A 62 5.91 8.85 16.09
CA TYR A 62 7.29 8.38 16.01
C TYR A 62 8.14 8.95 17.16
N GLN A 63 8.08 10.25 17.40
CA GLN A 63 8.78 10.89 18.51
C GLN A 63 8.41 10.26 19.86
N LYS A 64 7.11 10.01 20.07
CA LYS A 64 6.64 9.31 21.28
C LYS A 64 7.18 7.88 21.39
N ALA A 65 7.29 7.17 20.27
CA ALA A 65 7.91 5.84 20.27
C ALA A 65 9.39 5.90 20.67
N MET A 66 10.12 6.91 20.20
CA MET A 66 11.53 7.11 20.58
C MET A 66 11.69 7.48 22.06
N GLU A 67 10.80 8.30 22.63
CA GLU A 67 10.78 8.57 24.06
C GLU A 67 10.59 7.28 24.88
N LEU A 68 9.59 6.48 24.53
CA LEU A 68 9.30 5.21 25.20
C LEU A 68 10.43 4.19 25.02
N GLN A 69 11.08 4.18 23.86
CA GLN A 69 12.26 3.37 23.61
C GLN A 69 13.37 3.68 24.64
N GLN A 70 13.66 4.96 24.83
CA GLN A 70 14.69 5.40 25.78
C GLN A 70 14.30 5.10 27.24
N GLU A 71 13.04 5.36 27.61
CA GLU A 71 12.53 5.15 28.97
C GLU A 71 12.53 3.68 29.39
N TYR A 72 12.08 2.78 28.51
CA TYR A 72 11.89 1.36 28.84
C TYR A 72 12.98 0.44 28.26
N GLY A 73 13.85 0.95 27.41
CA GLY A 73 14.90 0.16 26.75
C GLY A 73 14.34 -0.85 25.75
N TYR A 74 13.29 -0.50 25.05
CA TYR A 74 12.72 -1.31 23.97
C TYR A 74 13.65 -1.31 22.75
N VAL A 75 13.56 -2.37 21.93
CA VAL A 75 14.15 -2.39 20.59
C VAL A 75 13.15 -1.76 19.62
N PHE A 76 13.58 -0.68 18.96
CA PHE A 76 12.75 -0.06 17.91
C PHE A 76 12.80 -0.90 16.64
N VAL A 77 11.64 -1.25 16.09
CA VAL A 77 11.52 -1.98 14.83
C VAL A 77 11.08 -0.98 13.77
N HIS A 78 12.02 -0.56 12.91
CA HIS A 78 11.74 0.42 11.87
C HIS A 78 10.84 -0.18 10.77
N PRO A 79 9.87 0.58 10.22
CA PRO A 79 8.91 0.01 9.25
C PRO A 79 9.52 -0.41 7.90
N PHE A 80 10.70 0.09 7.52
CA PHE A 80 11.33 -0.21 6.24
C PHE A 80 12.85 0.01 6.19
N ASP A 81 13.40 1.00 6.89
CA ASP A 81 14.82 1.37 6.79
C ASP A 81 15.66 0.67 7.88
N ASP A 82 15.71 -0.64 7.78
CA ASP A 82 16.37 -1.52 8.75
C ASP A 82 16.75 -2.83 8.03
N GLU A 83 18.01 -3.24 8.14
CA GLU A 83 18.55 -4.41 7.43
C GLU A 83 17.83 -5.71 7.79
N ASP A 84 17.52 -5.94 9.08
CA ASP A 84 16.80 -7.12 9.54
C ASP A 84 15.38 -7.17 8.96
N VAL A 85 14.73 -6.01 8.85
CA VAL A 85 13.40 -5.89 8.24
C VAL A 85 13.48 -6.12 6.73
N ILE A 86 14.46 -5.55 6.05
CA ILE A 86 14.70 -5.76 4.61
C ILE A 86 14.95 -7.25 4.33
N GLU A 87 15.81 -7.91 5.11
CA GLU A 87 16.10 -9.34 4.98
C GLU A 87 14.83 -10.18 5.12
N GLY A 88 13.99 -9.87 6.14
CA GLY A 88 12.69 -10.52 6.33
C GLY A 88 11.76 -10.41 5.13
N GLN A 89 11.76 -9.29 4.39
CA GLN A 89 10.96 -9.13 3.17
C GLN A 89 11.51 -9.96 1.98
N GLY A 90 12.78 -10.30 1.98
CA GLY A 90 13.42 -11.13 0.95
C GLY A 90 12.81 -12.53 0.83
N ILE A 91 12.21 -13.05 1.89
CA ILE A 91 11.54 -14.36 1.91
C ILE A 91 10.45 -14.44 0.83
N ILE A 92 9.77 -13.34 0.54
CA ILE A 92 8.73 -13.28 -0.51
C ILE A 92 9.32 -13.69 -1.86
N ALA A 93 10.49 -13.18 -2.22
CA ALA A 93 11.14 -13.53 -3.49
C ALA A 93 11.57 -15.01 -3.51
N LEU A 94 12.03 -15.54 -2.39
CA LEU A 94 12.43 -16.95 -2.30
C LEU A 94 11.24 -17.88 -2.53
N GLU A 95 10.10 -17.61 -1.90
CA GLU A 95 8.86 -18.39 -2.09
C GLU A 95 8.35 -18.27 -3.53
N VAL A 96 8.34 -17.07 -4.11
CA VAL A 96 7.94 -16.85 -5.52
C VAL A 96 8.83 -17.64 -6.48
N LEU A 97 10.16 -17.62 -6.28
CA LEU A 97 11.09 -18.30 -7.17
C LEU A 97 11.20 -19.82 -6.92
N GLU A 98 10.70 -20.29 -5.78
CA GLU A 98 10.50 -21.73 -5.55
C GLU A 98 9.33 -22.27 -6.39
N GLU A 99 8.21 -21.54 -6.43
CA GLU A 99 7.03 -21.93 -7.21
C GLU A 99 7.15 -21.59 -8.70
N LEU A 100 7.83 -20.50 -9.05
CA LEU A 100 7.98 -20.02 -10.42
C LEU A 100 9.45 -19.67 -10.73
N PRO A 101 10.34 -20.69 -10.85
CA PRO A 101 11.78 -20.47 -11.00
C PRO A 101 12.19 -19.79 -12.31
N ASP A 102 11.31 -19.79 -13.31
CA ASP A 102 11.49 -19.17 -14.61
C ASP A 102 10.72 -17.83 -14.76
N ALA A 103 10.45 -17.15 -13.66
CA ALA A 103 9.94 -15.79 -13.69
C ALA A 103 10.95 -14.83 -14.34
N ASP A 104 10.50 -14.02 -15.29
CA ASP A 104 11.32 -13.03 -15.99
C ASP A 104 11.36 -11.68 -15.26
N VAL A 105 10.21 -11.29 -14.66
CA VAL A 105 10.01 -9.97 -14.07
C VAL A 105 9.21 -10.07 -12.76
N LEU A 106 9.67 -9.37 -11.73
CA LEU A 106 8.91 -9.11 -10.51
C LEU A 106 8.52 -7.64 -10.46
N LEU A 107 7.23 -7.35 -10.26
CA LEU A 107 6.74 -6.00 -9.95
C LEU A 107 6.44 -5.94 -8.46
N VAL A 108 6.97 -4.92 -7.78
CA VAL A 108 6.95 -4.82 -6.33
C VAL A 108 6.49 -3.42 -5.90
N PRO A 109 5.58 -3.28 -4.90
CA PRO A 109 5.15 -1.97 -4.46
C PRO A 109 6.28 -1.24 -3.72
N VAL A 110 6.38 0.07 -3.90
CA VAL A 110 7.38 0.91 -3.24
C VAL A 110 6.69 2.02 -2.46
N GLY A 111 6.95 2.06 -1.17
CA GLY A 111 6.70 3.18 -0.27
C GLY A 111 8.03 3.61 0.35
N GLY A 112 8.32 3.24 1.60
CA GLY A 112 9.63 3.47 2.23
C GLY A 112 10.78 2.61 1.69
N GLY A 113 10.50 1.66 0.80
CA GLY A 113 11.52 0.87 0.10
C GLY A 113 11.81 -0.51 0.71
N GLY A 114 11.33 -0.84 1.92
CA GLY A 114 11.71 -2.09 2.62
C GLY A 114 11.34 -3.37 1.85
N ILE A 115 10.10 -3.46 1.37
CA ILE A 115 9.62 -4.63 0.60
C ILE A 115 10.41 -4.81 -0.70
N VAL A 116 10.54 -3.75 -1.50
CA VAL A 116 11.24 -3.83 -2.78
C VAL A 116 12.72 -4.14 -2.60
N SER A 117 13.37 -3.59 -1.56
CA SER A 117 14.77 -3.85 -1.23
C SER A 117 15.01 -5.32 -0.92
N GLY A 118 14.22 -5.90 -0.03
CA GLY A 118 14.36 -7.31 0.35
C GLY A 118 14.07 -8.25 -0.82
N ILE A 119 12.94 -8.03 -1.52
CA ILE A 119 12.58 -8.84 -2.70
C ILE A 119 13.65 -8.75 -3.78
N ALA A 120 14.11 -7.53 -4.13
CA ALA A 120 15.08 -7.33 -5.19
C ALA A 120 16.43 -7.98 -4.85
N ALA A 121 16.94 -7.78 -3.63
CA ALA A 121 18.20 -8.40 -3.21
C ALA A 121 18.12 -9.93 -3.26
N ALA A 122 17.10 -10.52 -2.66
CA ALA A 122 16.93 -11.98 -2.65
C ALA A 122 16.72 -12.55 -4.05
N ALA A 123 15.92 -11.89 -4.90
CA ALA A 123 15.69 -12.30 -6.28
C ALA A 123 16.97 -12.27 -7.12
N LYS A 124 17.73 -11.17 -7.07
CA LYS A 124 18.99 -11.02 -7.80
C LYS A 124 20.09 -11.98 -7.33
N LEU A 125 20.16 -12.26 -6.05
CA LEU A 125 21.09 -13.27 -5.51
C LEU A 125 20.73 -14.68 -5.97
N LYS A 126 19.45 -15.00 -6.11
CA LYS A 126 18.96 -16.30 -6.58
C LYS A 126 19.04 -16.43 -8.10
N ASN A 127 18.64 -15.39 -8.82
CA ASN A 127 18.65 -15.32 -10.27
C ASN A 127 19.07 -13.91 -10.73
N PRO A 128 20.34 -13.66 -11.05
CA PRO A 128 20.82 -12.33 -11.47
C PRO A 128 20.16 -11.77 -12.74
N SER A 129 19.54 -12.62 -13.56
CA SER A 129 18.90 -12.22 -14.83
C SER A 129 17.47 -11.74 -14.65
N ILE A 130 16.84 -11.99 -13.49
CA ILE A 130 15.46 -11.54 -13.24
C ILE A 130 15.38 -10.03 -13.18
N LYS A 131 14.39 -9.44 -13.85
CA LYS A 131 14.15 -8.00 -13.77
C LYS A 131 13.25 -7.68 -12.57
N VAL A 132 13.65 -6.71 -11.75
CA VAL A 132 12.83 -6.21 -10.63
C VAL A 132 12.42 -4.77 -10.90
N ILE A 133 11.12 -4.54 -10.92
CA ILE A 133 10.51 -3.23 -11.18
C ILE A 133 9.76 -2.78 -9.93
N GLY A 134 10.19 -1.66 -9.36
CA GLY A 134 9.45 -0.98 -8.31
C GLY A 134 8.27 -0.20 -8.86
N VAL A 135 7.14 -0.21 -8.18
CA VAL A 135 5.93 0.52 -8.59
C VAL A 135 5.52 1.48 -7.49
N GLU A 136 5.56 2.78 -7.78
CA GLU A 136 5.14 3.86 -6.87
C GLU A 136 3.83 4.49 -7.34
N PRO A 137 3.01 5.05 -6.43
CA PRO A 137 1.94 5.94 -6.85
C PRO A 137 2.52 7.28 -7.31
N GLU A 138 1.98 7.87 -8.38
CA GLU A 138 2.43 9.17 -8.91
C GLU A 138 2.41 10.27 -7.84
N GLY A 139 1.42 10.25 -6.95
CA GLY A 139 1.28 11.22 -5.86
C GLY A 139 2.22 10.99 -4.66
N ALA A 140 3.09 9.96 -4.69
CA ALA A 140 4.07 9.69 -3.62
C ALA A 140 5.31 8.96 -4.16
N ALA A 141 5.92 9.47 -5.24
CA ALA A 141 7.05 8.86 -5.92
C ALA A 141 8.40 9.24 -5.26
N SER A 142 8.58 8.88 -3.99
CA SER A 142 9.75 9.26 -3.18
C SER A 142 11.04 8.54 -3.59
N ALA A 143 10.97 7.28 -4.02
CA ALA A 143 12.13 6.54 -4.52
C ALA A 143 12.61 7.09 -5.86
N LEU A 144 11.69 7.40 -6.77
CA LEU A 144 12.04 8.01 -8.06
C LEU A 144 12.68 9.39 -7.87
N ALA A 145 12.18 10.20 -6.94
CA ALA A 145 12.77 11.49 -6.59
C ALA A 145 14.19 11.33 -6.00
N ALA A 146 14.37 10.37 -5.08
CA ALA A 146 15.65 10.08 -4.45
C ALA A 146 16.69 9.55 -5.46
N LEU A 147 16.28 8.66 -6.38
CA LEU A 147 17.16 8.17 -7.46
C LEU A 147 17.65 9.31 -8.36
N LYS A 148 16.77 10.24 -8.74
CA LYS A 148 17.13 11.43 -9.52
C LYS A 148 18.10 12.36 -8.78
N ALA A 149 17.91 12.51 -7.47
CA ALA A 149 18.75 13.36 -6.62
C ALA A 149 20.04 12.67 -6.15
N GLY A 150 20.14 11.34 -6.27
CA GLY A 150 21.24 10.52 -5.76
C GLY A 150 21.25 10.32 -4.24
N LYS A 151 20.27 10.86 -3.52
CA LYS A 151 20.09 10.79 -2.07
C LYS A 151 18.63 10.90 -1.69
N PRO A 152 18.21 10.47 -0.47
CA PRO A 152 16.86 10.72 0.00
C PRO A 152 16.53 12.21 0.00
N VAL A 153 15.37 12.57 -0.56
CA VAL A 153 14.83 13.92 -0.58
C VAL A 153 13.35 13.87 -0.21
N PRO A 154 12.89 14.73 0.70
CA PRO A 154 11.48 14.74 1.07
C PRO A 154 10.64 15.29 -0.08
N LEU A 155 9.49 14.67 -0.34
CA LEU A 155 8.47 15.22 -1.22
C LEU A 155 7.80 16.42 -0.57
N ASP A 156 7.50 17.45 -1.34
CA ASP A 156 6.78 18.64 -0.86
C ASP A 156 5.35 18.26 -0.44
N GLU A 157 4.68 17.46 -1.24
CA GLU A 157 3.32 16.98 -1.02
C GLU A 157 3.21 15.48 -1.31
N VAL A 158 2.31 14.81 -0.59
CA VAL A 158 1.92 13.42 -0.83
C VAL A 158 0.41 13.36 -0.97
N ALA A 159 -0.07 12.93 -2.14
CA ALA A 159 -1.49 12.86 -2.47
C ALA A 159 -1.77 11.60 -3.30
N THR A 160 -2.20 10.52 -2.64
CA THR A 160 -2.59 9.26 -3.28
C THR A 160 -3.58 8.48 -2.44
N ILE A 161 -4.40 7.66 -3.07
CA ILE A 161 -5.26 6.68 -2.39
C ILE A 161 -4.50 5.46 -1.85
N ALA A 162 -3.25 5.29 -2.23
CA ALA A 162 -2.38 4.20 -1.76
C ALA A 162 -1.70 4.58 -0.43
N ASP A 163 -2.48 4.67 0.65
CA ASP A 163 -2.07 5.18 1.97
C ASP A 163 -0.86 4.42 2.58
N GLY A 164 -0.77 3.12 2.39
CA GLY A 164 0.35 2.30 2.88
C GLY A 164 1.70 2.59 2.20
N THR A 165 1.69 3.23 1.02
CA THR A 165 2.89 3.67 0.29
C THR A 165 3.01 5.19 0.19
N ALA A 166 2.16 5.94 0.88
CA ALA A 166 2.19 7.40 0.94
C ALA A 166 3.34 7.91 1.83
N VAL A 167 4.57 7.68 1.41
CA VAL A 167 5.79 7.98 2.16
C VAL A 167 6.49 9.19 1.56
N ARG A 168 6.70 10.24 2.39
CA ARG A 168 7.36 11.49 1.95
C ARG A 168 8.85 11.33 1.68
N LEU A 169 9.50 10.41 2.38
CA LEU A 169 10.95 10.26 2.37
C LEU A 169 11.30 8.78 2.42
N ILE A 170 12.02 8.30 1.42
CA ILE A 170 12.59 6.96 1.41
C ILE A 170 13.77 6.86 2.40
N GLY A 171 14.06 5.67 2.91
CA GLY A 171 15.20 5.46 3.79
C GLY A 171 16.56 5.52 3.08
N ASP A 172 17.62 5.80 3.82
CA ASP A 172 18.99 5.79 3.29
C ASP A 172 19.41 4.37 2.90
N THR A 173 19.21 3.40 3.79
CA THR A 173 19.53 1.99 3.56
C THR A 173 18.71 1.42 2.40
N THR A 174 17.39 1.66 2.40
CA THR A 174 16.52 1.16 1.33
C THR A 174 16.86 1.78 -0.03
N LEU A 175 17.29 3.05 -0.08
CA LEU A 175 17.73 3.68 -1.33
C LEU A 175 18.99 3.00 -1.89
N ASP A 176 19.94 2.62 -1.04
CA ASP A 176 21.16 1.93 -1.48
C ASP A 176 20.84 0.53 -2.04
N TYR A 177 19.92 -0.21 -1.41
CA TYR A 177 19.43 -1.47 -1.95
C TYR A 177 18.70 -1.29 -3.30
N ILE A 178 17.86 -0.25 -3.42
CA ILE A 178 17.17 0.06 -4.68
C ILE A 178 18.16 0.36 -5.78
N LYS A 179 19.16 1.21 -5.53
CA LYS A 179 20.21 1.52 -6.51
C LYS A 179 20.96 0.28 -7.00
N GLN A 180 21.16 -0.70 -6.12
CA GLN A 180 21.95 -1.88 -6.41
C GLN A 180 21.15 -3.00 -7.08
N TYR A 181 19.89 -3.20 -6.71
CA TYR A 181 19.14 -4.42 -7.06
C TYR A 181 17.85 -4.17 -7.85
N VAL A 182 17.33 -2.95 -7.90
CA VAL A 182 16.11 -2.63 -8.65
C VAL A 182 16.48 -2.10 -10.04
N ASP A 183 15.92 -2.71 -11.07
CA ASP A 183 16.27 -2.35 -12.46
C ASP A 183 15.54 -1.10 -12.93
N GLU A 184 14.32 -0.87 -12.43
CA GLU A 184 13.47 0.24 -12.88
C GLU A 184 12.46 0.62 -11.81
N ILE A 185 12.08 1.89 -11.74
CA ILE A 185 10.94 2.39 -10.99
C ILE A 185 9.93 2.98 -11.97
N VAL A 186 8.69 2.52 -11.89
CA VAL A 186 7.56 3.07 -12.67
C VAL A 186 6.53 3.67 -11.72
N THR A 187 5.77 4.64 -12.21
CA THR A 187 4.69 5.25 -11.45
C THR A 187 3.33 4.91 -12.05
N VAL A 188 2.32 4.84 -11.19
CA VAL A 188 0.92 4.62 -11.56
C VAL A 188 0.03 5.66 -10.92
N SER A 189 -0.98 6.12 -11.64
CA SER A 189 -1.97 7.05 -11.14
C SER A 189 -3.01 6.36 -10.26
N ASP A 190 -3.69 7.13 -9.42
CA ASP A 190 -4.82 6.62 -8.63
C ASP A 190 -5.94 6.06 -9.51
N TYR A 191 -6.09 6.57 -10.74
CA TYR A 191 -7.00 6.04 -11.74
C TYR A 191 -6.63 4.60 -12.14
N GLU A 192 -5.37 4.36 -12.47
CA GLU A 192 -4.86 3.03 -12.83
C GLU A 192 -4.99 2.04 -11.66
N LEU A 193 -4.83 2.53 -10.41
CA LEU A 193 -5.09 1.74 -9.21
C LEU A 193 -6.55 1.32 -9.08
N MET A 194 -7.50 2.24 -9.31
CA MET A 194 -8.93 1.91 -9.27
C MET A 194 -9.30 0.86 -10.33
N GLU A 195 -8.71 0.96 -11.52
CA GLU A 195 -8.91 -0.04 -12.57
C GLU A 195 -8.34 -1.42 -12.18
N ALA A 196 -7.13 -1.45 -11.60
CA ALA A 196 -6.50 -2.68 -11.13
C ALA A 196 -7.30 -3.32 -9.98
N PHE A 197 -7.84 -2.50 -9.06
CA PHE A 197 -8.72 -2.96 -7.99
C PHE A 197 -9.97 -3.65 -8.53
N LEU A 198 -10.67 -3.01 -9.48
CA LEU A 198 -11.84 -3.62 -10.11
C LEU A 198 -11.51 -4.92 -10.83
N LEU A 199 -10.38 -4.96 -11.54
CA LEU A 199 -9.92 -6.19 -12.21
C LEU A 199 -9.73 -7.32 -11.20
N LEU A 200 -9.07 -7.03 -10.08
CA LEU A 200 -8.79 -8.00 -9.02
C LEU A 200 -10.10 -8.55 -8.42
N VAL A 201 -11.04 -7.67 -8.08
CA VAL A 201 -12.33 -8.06 -7.52
C VAL A 201 -13.20 -8.80 -8.54
N GLU A 202 -13.31 -8.29 -9.78
CA GLU A 202 -14.20 -8.88 -10.80
C GLU A 202 -13.69 -10.21 -11.35
N LYS A 203 -12.41 -10.34 -11.60
CA LYS A 203 -11.83 -11.53 -12.26
C LYS A 203 -11.29 -12.55 -11.29
N HIS A 204 -10.64 -12.12 -10.22
CA HIS A 204 -9.95 -12.99 -9.28
C HIS A 204 -10.68 -13.19 -7.97
N LYS A 205 -11.73 -12.39 -7.66
CA LYS A 205 -12.48 -12.44 -6.38
C LYS A 205 -11.61 -12.20 -5.17
N LEU A 206 -10.54 -11.43 -5.35
CA LEU A 206 -9.61 -11.05 -4.31
C LEU A 206 -9.78 -9.57 -3.97
N VAL A 207 -9.55 -9.26 -2.69
CA VAL A 207 -9.49 -7.89 -2.17
C VAL A 207 -8.13 -7.67 -1.54
N ALA A 208 -7.43 -6.65 -1.99
CA ALA A 208 -6.19 -6.18 -1.39
C ALA A 208 -6.26 -4.67 -1.19
N GLU A 209 -5.45 -4.12 -0.31
CA GLU A 209 -5.37 -2.67 -0.10
C GLU A 209 -4.75 -1.94 -1.31
N ASN A 210 -5.01 -0.65 -1.43
CA ASN A 210 -4.58 0.14 -2.58
C ASN A 210 -3.07 0.09 -2.81
N SER A 211 -2.26 0.14 -1.75
CA SER A 211 -0.81 0.02 -1.84
C SER A 211 -0.36 -1.36 -2.32
N GLY A 212 -1.09 -2.41 -1.94
CA GLY A 212 -0.78 -3.79 -2.32
C GLY A 212 -1.06 -4.13 -3.76
N ILE A 213 -1.90 -3.36 -4.45
CA ILE A 213 -2.25 -3.58 -5.87
C ILE A 213 -1.44 -2.72 -6.84
N LEU A 214 -0.55 -1.84 -6.36
CA LEU A 214 0.36 -1.06 -7.22
C LEU A 214 1.05 -1.91 -8.29
N PRO A 215 1.62 -3.09 -7.97
CA PRO A 215 2.29 -3.93 -8.96
C PRO A 215 1.34 -4.42 -10.06
N LEU A 216 0.08 -4.70 -9.73
CA LEU A 216 -0.91 -5.12 -10.71
C LEU A 216 -1.24 -3.97 -11.69
N ALA A 217 -1.36 -2.74 -11.19
CA ALA A 217 -1.52 -1.56 -12.03
C ALA A 217 -0.26 -1.33 -12.91
N GLY A 218 0.92 -1.54 -12.35
CA GLY A 218 2.22 -1.40 -13.00
C GLY A 218 2.43 -2.39 -14.17
N LEU A 219 1.71 -3.50 -14.24
CA LEU A 219 1.80 -4.44 -15.37
C LEU A 219 1.53 -3.77 -16.72
N LYS A 220 0.69 -2.75 -16.77
CA LYS A 220 0.40 -1.99 -17.99
C LYS A 220 1.57 -1.13 -18.47
N LYS A 221 2.55 -0.87 -17.59
CA LYS A 221 3.76 -0.08 -17.92
C LYS A 221 4.90 -0.93 -18.47
N LEU A 222 4.75 -2.26 -18.47
CA LEU A 222 5.80 -3.14 -18.97
C LEU A 222 6.01 -2.96 -20.47
N ASP A 223 7.19 -2.52 -20.84
CA ASP A 223 7.68 -2.50 -22.22
C ASP A 223 8.73 -3.61 -22.44
N CYS A 224 8.39 -4.81 -22.03
CA CYS A 224 9.26 -5.96 -22.18
C CYS A 224 8.55 -7.13 -22.85
N LYS A 225 9.30 -7.91 -23.64
CA LYS A 225 8.83 -9.19 -24.19
C LYS A 225 9.01 -10.30 -23.15
N CYS A 226 8.58 -10.04 -21.89
CA CYS A 226 8.62 -11.04 -20.84
C CYS A 226 7.53 -12.09 -21.08
N LYS A 227 7.83 -13.35 -20.74
CA LYS A 227 6.88 -14.46 -20.83
C LYS A 227 6.14 -14.64 -19.52
N LYS A 228 6.82 -14.38 -18.39
CA LYS A 228 6.29 -14.59 -17.05
C LYS A 228 6.61 -13.39 -16.16
N ALA A 229 5.60 -12.58 -15.90
CA ALA A 229 5.68 -11.46 -14.97
C ALA A 229 4.88 -11.80 -13.69
N VAL A 230 5.47 -11.53 -12.54
CA VAL A 230 4.85 -11.70 -11.23
C VAL A 230 4.58 -10.33 -10.63
N ALA A 231 3.33 -10.02 -10.34
CA ALA A 231 2.94 -8.84 -9.58
C ALA A 231 2.73 -9.24 -8.12
N ILE A 232 3.50 -8.67 -7.22
CA ILE A 232 3.39 -8.94 -5.79
C ILE A 232 2.16 -8.20 -5.26
N VAL A 233 1.06 -8.92 -5.04
CA VAL A 233 -0.14 -8.38 -4.41
C VAL A 233 -0.04 -8.60 -2.90
N SER A 234 -0.08 -7.52 -2.13
CA SER A 234 0.15 -7.55 -0.69
C SER A 234 -0.82 -6.64 0.07
N GLY A 235 -0.90 -6.87 1.38
CA GLY A 235 -1.70 -6.04 2.27
C GLY A 235 -3.21 -6.25 2.18
N GLY A 236 -3.89 -6.04 3.30
CA GLY A 236 -5.34 -6.23 3.42
C GLY A 236 -6.00 -5.23 4.37
N ASN A 237 -5.28 -4.19 4.79
CA ASN A 237 -5.78 -3.15 5.70
C ASN A 237 -6.66 -2.12 4.95
N ILE A 238 -7.70 -2.60 4.32
CA ILE A 238 -8.70 -1.77 3.61
C ILE A 238 -10.06 -1.90 4.31
N ASP A 239 -10.74 -0.79 4.51
CA ASP A 239 -12.08 -0.78 5.09
C ASP A 239 -13.17 -0.92 4.02
N VAL A 240 -14.36 -1.36 4.46
CA VAL A 240 -15.50 -1.63 3.57
C VAL A 240 -16.00 -0.36 2.86
N LEU A 241 -15.90 0.81 3.47
CA LEU A 241 -16.30 2.07 2.84
C LEU A 241 -15.34 2.45 1.72
N THR A 242 -14.05 2.27 1.93
CA THR A 242 -13.03 2.44 0.88
C THR A 242 -13.26 1.46 -0.27
N ILE A 243 -13.51 0.19 0.01
CA ILE A 243 -13.87 -0.83 -1.01
C ILE A 243 -15.08 -0.36 -1.84
N SER A 244 -16.15 0.07 -1.17
CA SER A 244 -17.37 0.56 -1.83
C SER A 244 -17.09 1.79 -2.71
N SER A 245 -16.29 2.73 -2.19
CA SER A 245 -15.89 3.93 -2.93
C SER A 245 -15.07 3.59 -4.17
N MET A 246 -14.09 2.68 -4.04
CA MET A 246 -13.25 2.22 -5.14
C MET A 246 -14.08 1.55 -6.25
N ILE A 247 -15.02 0.67 -5.87
CA ILE A 247 -15.92 0.00 -6.83
C ILE A 247 -16.75 1.05 -7.55
N ASN A 248 -17.45 1.93 -6.83
CA ASN A 248 -18.32 2.94 -7.44
C ASN A 248 -17.56 3.87 -8.38
N LYS A 249 -16.43 4.45 -7.93
CA LYS A 249 -15.61 5.31 -8.77
C LYS A 249 -15.09 4.58 -10.01
N GLY A 250 -14.59 3.36 -9.84
CA GLY A 250 -14.09 2.57 -10.95
C GLY A 250 -15.19 2.20 -11.97
N LEU A 251 -16.44 1.93 -11.53
CA LEU A 251 -17.56 1.70 -12.43
C LEU A 251 -17.94 2.96 -13.21
N VAL A 252 -17.91 4.12 -12.57
CA VAL A 252 -18.12 5.42 -13.24
C VAL A 252 -17.04 5.66 -14.28
N LEU A 253 -15.77 5.44 -13.94
CA LEU A 253 -14.64 5.63 -14.84
C LEU A 253 -14.69 4.71 -16.09
N ARG A 254 -15.23 3.50 -15.93
CA ARG A 254 -15.46 2.57 -17.05
C ARG A 254 -16.75 2.83 -17.84
N GLY A 255 -17.48 3.90 -17.52
CA GLY A 255 -18.74 4.23 -18.16
C GLY A 255 -19.87 3.21 -17.88
N ARG A 256 -19.72 2.35 -16.85
CA ARG A 256 -20.74 1.36 -16.46
C ARG A 256 -21.82 1.94 -15.56
N ILE A 257 -21.50 3.03 -14.88
CA ILE A 257 -22.43 3.83 -14.08
C ILE A 257 -22.25 5.29 -14.49
N PHE A 258 -23.36 5.98 -14.67
CA PHE A 258 -23.40 7.42 -14.89
C PHE A 258 -24.14 8.07 -13.72
N THR A 259 -23.57 9.12 -13.15
CA THR A 259 -24.21 9.88 -12.07
C THR A 259 -24.37 11.31 -12.51
N PHE A 260 -25.56 11.86 -12.37
CA PHE A 260 -25.85 13.27 -12.65
C PHE A 260 -26.81 13.83 -11.61
N SER A 261 -26.78 15.14 -11.45
CA SER A 261 -27.73 15.87 -10.63
C SER A 261 -28.55 16.79 -11.52
N VAL A 262 -29.85 16.88 -11.27
CA VAL A 262 -30.75 17.78 -11.97
C VAL A 262 -31.53 18.60 -10.96
N ASN A 263 -31.56 19.91 -11.18
CA ASN A 263 -32.43 20.82 -10.41
C ASN A 263 -33.80 20.83 -11.03
N LEU A 264 -34.79 20.39 -10.27
CA LEU A 264 -36.20 20.39 -10.72
C LEU A 264 -36.97 21.54 -10.05
N PRO A 265 -37.84 22.24 -10.76
CA PRO A 265 -38.80 23.12 -10.14
C PRO A 265 -39.67 22.38 -9.12
N ASP A 266 -40.00 23.00 -8.01
CA ASP A 266 -40.91 22.44 -7.02
C ASP A 266 -42.37 22.45 -7.53
N LYS A 267 -42.68 21.50 -8.41
CA LYS A 267 -44.01 21.32 -9.03
C LYS A 267 -44.34 19.84 -9.15
N PRO A 268 -45.60 19.47 -8.96
CA PRO A 268 -46.03 18.07 -9.19
C PRO A 268 -45.69 17.57 -10.61
N GLY A 269 -45.25 16.32 -10.70
CA GLY A 269 -44.97 15.67 -11.97
C GLY A 269 -43.55 15.81 -12.50
N GLN A 270 -42.71 16.65 -11.94
CA GLN A 270 -41.32 16.84 -12.44
C GLN A 270 -40.47 15.58 -12.36
N LEU A 271 -40.56 14.84 -11.27
CA LEU A 271 -39.84 13.58 -11.13
C LEU A 271 -40.34 12.51 -12.12
N VAL A 272 -41.65 12.50 -12.40
CA VAL A 272 -42.24 11.59 -13.41
C VAL A 272 -41.65 11.90 -14.79
N ALA A 273 -41.54 13.19 -15.16
CA ALA A 273 -40.94 13.58 -16.44
C ALA A 273 -39.50 13.09 -16.60
N VAL A 274 -38.68 13.28 -15.55
CA VAL A 274 -37.28 12.77 -15.56
C VAL A 274 -37.25 11.25 -15.67
N SER A 275 -38.08 10.55 -14.90
CA SER A 275 -38.16 9.08 -14.93
C SER A 275 -38.58 8.57 -16.29
N GLN A 276 -39.51 9.26 -16.97
CA GLN A 276 -39.93 8.92 -18.33
C GLN A 276 -38.79 9.10 -19.34
N MET A 277 -38.07 10.21 -19.28
CA MET A 277 -36.91 10.44 -20.15
C MET A 277 -35.85 9.36 -19.98
N LEU A 278 -35.61 8.89 -18.75
CA LEU A 278 -34.65 7.80 -18.48
C LEU A 278 -35.14 6.47 -19.02
N ALA A 279 -36.43 6.19 -18.90
CA ALA A 279 -37.05 4.99 -19.47
C ALA A 279 -37.03 5.01 -21.01
N ASP A 280 -37.32 6.15 -21.65
CA ASP A 280 -37.27 6.31 -23.10
C ASP A 280 -35.81 6.17 -23.64
N ALA A 281 -34.81 6.45 -22.80
CA ALA A 281 -33.41 6.24 -23.11
C ALA A 281 -32.89 4.82 -22.75
N ASP A 282 -33.80 3.91 -22.36
CA ASP A 282 -33.47 2.55 -21.87
C ASP A 282 -32.43 2.56 -20.71
N ALA A 283 -32.47 3.60 -19.90
CA ALA A 283 -31.57 3.77 -18.77
C ALA A 283 -32.08 3.06 -17.52
N HIS A 284 -31.25 2.22 -16.93
CA HIS A 284 -31.57 1.53 -15.68
C HIS A 284 -31.18 2.38 -14.47
N VAL A 285 -32.17 2.80 -13.67
CA VAL A 285 -31.96 3.61 -12.47
C VAL A 285 -31.53 2.70 -11.31
N ILE A 286 -30.30 2.89 -10.83
CA ILE A 286 -29.74 2.11 -9.73
C ILE A 286 -30.02 2.79 -8.37
N LYS A 287 -30.01 4.13 -8.34
CA LYS A 287 -30.22 4.93 -7.13
C LYS A 287 -30.78 6.30 -7.50
N LEU A 288 -31.75 6.77 -6.73
CA LEU A 288 -32.28 8.14 -6.72
C LEU A 288 -31.84 8.87 -5.48
#